data_2c44b2df032ab20b0139cecc98527ab2
#
_entry.id   2c44b2df032ab20b0139cecc98527ab2
#
_cell.length_a   1.000
_cell.length_b   1.000
_cell.length_c   1.000
_cell.angle_alpha   90.00
_cell.angle_beta   90.00
_cell.angle_gamma   90.00
#
_symmetry.space_group_name_H-M   'P 1'
#
loop_
_entity.id
_entity.type
_entity.pdbx_description
1 polymer ?
#
loop_
_entity_poly.entity_id
_entity_poly.type
_entity_poly.pdbx_seq_one_letter_code
_entity_poly.pdbx_strand_id
1 'polypeptide(L)'
;RPPRSTLLPYTTLFRSGLTTTEGLRVRTGLLFRAGYLCDLDGPDRDALDSLGIRTILDLRRPTEVAARPHPEMDGVEIVQASVSSDDNEFAVLANAMLDPDSEPLGPDHIAAYFRGNVTDRLDRYRSVFETATDPGRYPLLFNCTAGKDRTGFVAGILLRMLGVDERTVLDDYMLSNVVRREWIAEREVEHRQRIAESLGIGPDEVPETRLVASRALLNCARSFLRAALDAVHDGWGSWEAFRRDGLGISDDRFAAYRDALLA
;
A
#
# COMPACT_ATOMS: atom_id res chain seq x y z
N ARG A 1 -14.28 19.71 3.45
CA ARG A 1 -14.23 19.07 2.11
C ARG A 1 -12.96 18.25 2.05
N PRO A 2 -13.00 16.97 1.67
CA PRO A 2 -11.77 16.21 1.43
C PRO A 2 -10.93 16.91 0.35
N PRO A 3 -9.60 16.78 0.39
CA PRO A 3 -8.73 17.41 -0.58
C PRO A 3 -9.13 16.98 -1.99
N ARG A 4 -9.24 17.95 -2.87
CA ARG A 4 -9.54 17.77 -4.28
C ARG A 4 -8.36 17.05 -4.91
N SER A 5 -8.62 15.91 -5.53
CA SER A 5 -7.67 15.02 -6.20
C SER A 5 -6.91 14.05 -5.28
N THR A 6 -7.46 12.86 -5.16
CA THR A 6 -6.78 11.73 -4.53
C THR A 6 -5.99 10.89 -5.54
N LEU A 7 -6.16 11.11 -6.85
CA LEU A 7 -5.58 10.27 -7.91
C LEU A 7 -4.26 10.77 -8.49
N LEU A 8 -4.15 12.05 -8.81
CA LEU A 8 -3.02 12.52 -9.60
C LEU A 8 -1.63 12.38 -8.96
N PRO A 9 -1.46 12.47 -7.63
CA PRO A 9 -0.17 12.18 -7.04
C PRO A 9 0.07 10.69 -6.76
N TYR A 10 -0.98 9.83 -6.76
CA TYR A 10 -0.91 8.43 -6.33
C TYR A 10 -0.76 7.42 -7.46
N THR A 11 -1.03 7.83 -8.70
CA THR A 11 -1.26 6.89 -9.80
C THR A 11 -0.02 6.42 -10.54
N THR A 12 1.18 6.82 -10.14
CA THR A 12 2.39 6.28 -10.78
C THR A 12 3.20 5.48 -9.78
N LEU A 13 3.15 4.15 -9.87
CA LEU A 13 4.05 3.28 -9.13
C LEU A 13 5.50 3.56 -9.53
N PHE A 14 5.70 3.80 -10.80
CA PHE A 14 6.99 4.02 -11.40
C PHE A 14 7.09 5.45 -11.88
N ARG A 15 7.51 6.35 -10.99
CA ARG A 15 7.91 7.68 -11.44
C ARG A 15 9.01 7.53 -12.48
N SER A 16 8.94 8.33 -13.53
CA SER A 16 10.00 8.41 -14.55
C SER A 16 11.37 8.53 -13.85
N GLY A 17 12.26 7.59 -14.09
CA GLY A 17 13.62 7.65 -13.61
C GLY A 17 14.03 6.63 -12.56
N LEU A 18 13.16 5.71 -12.12
CA LEU A 18 13.61 4.58 -11.31
C LEU A 18 14.53 3.70 -12.17
N THR A 19 15.72 3.40 -11.62
CA THR A 19 16.69 2.51 -12.25
C THR A 19 16.96 1.31 -11.37
N THR A 20 17.24 0.19 -12.01
CA THR A 20 17.69 -1.03 -11.32
C THR A 20 19.16 -0.91 -10.97
N THR A 21 19.67 -1.79 -10.13
CA THR A 21 21.10 -1.91 -9.83
C THR A 21 21.92 -2.34 -11.05
N GLU A 22 21.28 -2.87 -12.08
CA GLU A 22 21.86 -3.22 -13.37
C GLU A 22 21.90 -2.04 -14.36
N GLY A 23 21.33 -0.89 -13.98
CA GLY A 23 21.27 0.32 -14.83
C GLY A 23 20.11 0.37 -15.80
N LEU A 24 19.20 -0.61 -15.78
CA LEU A 24 18.00 -0.61 -16.62
C LEU A 24 16.95 0.38 -16.05
N ARG A 25 16.19 1.00 -16.92
CA ARG A 25 15.12 1.93 -16.53
C ARG A 25 13.79 1.20 -16.37
N VAL A 26 13.07 1.52 -15.30
CA VAL A 26 11.71 1.05 -15.12
C VAL A 26 10.77 1.89 -16.00
N ARG A 27 10.01 1.21 -16.87
CA ARG A 27 9.01 1.84 -17.74
C ARG A 27 7.85 2.38 -16.94
N THR A 28 7.32 3.51 -17.35
CA THR A 28 6.14 4.15 -16.76
C THR A 28 4.86 3.79 -17.53
N GLY A 29 3.71 4.06 -16.95
CA GLY A 29 2.42 3.91 -17.65
C GLY A 29 1.87 2.49 -17.71
N LEU A 30 2.47 1.51 -17.04
CA LEU A 30 2.05 0.11 -17.07
C LEU A 30 1.54 -0.40 -15.73
N LEU A 31 2.18 0.00 -14.62
CA LEU A 31 1.72 -0.29 -13.26
C LEU A 31 1.45 0.99 -12.49
N PHE A 32 0.31 1.01 -11.81
CA PHE A 32 -0.16 2.15 -11.02
C PHE A 32 -0.57 1.71 -9.63
N ARG A 33 -0.47 2.61 -8.67
CA ARG A 33 -1.00 2.40 -7.33
C ARG A 33 -1.90 3.55 -6.90
N ALA A 34 -2.93 3.27 -6.11
CA ALA A 34 -3.85 4.27 -5.61
C ALA A 34 -4.39 3.94 -4.21
N GLY A 35 -5.07 4.92 -3.59
CA GLY A 35 -6.07 4.68 -2.57
C GLY A 35 -7.39 4.21 -3.20
N TYR A 36 -8.48 4.25 -2.44
CA TYR A 36 -9.80 3.90 -2.98
C TYR A 36 -10.23 4.90 -4.07
N LEU A 37 -11.01 4.40 -5.05
CA LEU A 37 -11.41 5.15 -6.24
C LEU A 37 -12.89 5.60 -6.22
N CYS A 38 -13.59 5.41 -5.10
CA CYS A 38 -15.04 5.58 -5.02
C CYS A 38 -15.51 7.04 -5.00
N ASP A 39 -14.66 7.99 -4.63
CA ASP A 39 -15.05 9.40 -4.47
C ASP A 39 -14.38 10.30 -5.56
N LEU A 40 -14.14 9.74 -6.74
CA LEU A 40 -13.56 10.50 -7.85
C LEU A 40 -14.55 11.54 -8.37
N ASP A 41 -14.14 12.80 -8.39
CA ASP A 41 -14.87 13.86 -9.09
C ASP A 41 -14.51 13.90 -10.60
N GLY A 42 -15.17 14.78 -11.35
CA GLY A 42 -14.99 14.86 -12.79
C GLY A 42 -13.52 14.93 -13.25
N PRO A 43 -12.70 15.87 -12.76
CA PRO A 43 -11.29 15.97 -13.16
C PRO A 43 -10.45 14.74 -12.75
N ASP A 44 -10.71 14.14 -11.59
CA ASP A 44 -10.02 12.94 -11.15
C ASP A 44 -10.44 11.71 -11.95
N ARG A 45 -11.72 11.65 -12.32
CA ARG A 45 -12.23 10.60 -13.22
C ARG A 45 -11.60 10.71 -14.61
N ASP A 46 -11.59 11.90 -15.20
CA ASP A 46 -10.96 12.14 -16.51
C ASP A 46 -9.47 11.77 -16.48
N ALA A 47 -8.78 12.08 -15.38
CA ALA A 47 -7.38 11.71 -15.19
C ALA A 47 -7.19 10.18 -15.13
N LEU A 48 -8.04 9.46 -14.41
CA LEU A 48 -8.01 8.00 -14.36
C LEU A 48 -8.26 7.38 -15.73
N ASP A 49 -9.28 7.85 -16.41
CA ASP A 49 -9.66 7.36 -17.74
C ASP A 49 -8.52 7.59 -18.77
N SER A 50 -7.77 8.71 -18.64
CA SER A 50 -6.60 9.01 -19.49
C SER A 50 -5.43 8.03 -19.30
N LEU A 51 -5.37 7.30 -18.18
CA LEU A 51 -4.33 6.29 -17.93
C LEU A 51 -4.55 4.99 -18.72
N GLY A 52 -5.73 4.79 -19.30
CA GLY A 52 -6.08 3.60 -20.06
C GLY A 52 -6.01 2.31 -19.25
N ILE A 53 -6.34 2.38 -17.94
CA ILE A 53 -6.32 1.22 -17.05
C ILE A 53 -7.21 0.11 -17.60
N ARG A 54 -6.67 -1.11 -17.69
CA ARG A 54 -7.41 -2.31 -18.11
C ARG A 54 -7.80 -3.20 -16.95
N THR A 55 -6.99 -3.19 -15.89
CA THR A 55 -7.21 -4.05 -14.72
C THR A 55 -7.03 -3.24 -13.44
N ILE A 56 -8.00 -3.34 -12.54
CA ILE A 56 -7.88 -2.87 -11.16
C ILE A 56 -7.77 -4.08 -10.24
N LEU A 57 -6.68 -4.15 -9.48
CA LEU A 57 -6.44 -5.17 -8.48
C LEU A 57 -6.75 -4.59 -7.10
N ASP A 58 -7.93 -4.91 -6.57
CA ASP A 58 -8.43 -4.34 -5.32
C ASP A 58 -8.02 -5.20 -4.11
N LEU A 59 -7.13 -4.64 -3.28
CA LEU A 59 -6.61 -5.30 -2.08
C LEU A 59 -7.50 -5.10 -0.85
N ARG A 60 -8.62 -4.39 -0.98
CA ARG A 60 -9.52 -4.08 0.12
C ARG A 60 -10.29 -5.31 0.58
N ARG A 61 -10.71 -5.28 1.85
CA ARG A 61 -11.60 -6.29 2.41
C ARG A 61 -13.00 -6.20 1.79
N PRO A 62 -13.75 -7.30 1.77
CA PRO A 62 -15.14 -7.27 1.27
C PRO A 62 -16.00 -6.20 1.95
N THR A 63 -15.84 -6.02 3.27
CA THR A 63 -16.56 -4.99 4.04
C THR A 63 -16.17 -3.56 3.64
N GLU A 64 -14.90 -3.30 3.31
CA GLU A 64 -14.44 -1.99 2.79
C GLU A 64 -15.02 -1.73 1.38
N VAL A 65 -15.09 -2.77 0.54
CA VAL A 65 -15.66 -2.66 -0.81
C VAL A 65 -17.17 -2.44 -0.75
N ALA A 66 -17.87 -3.17 0.11
CA ALA A 66 -19.32 -3.00 0.29
C ALA A 66 -19.69 -1.61 0.81
N ALA A 67 -18.89 -1.06 1.73
CA ALA A 67 -19.09 0.29 2.26
C ALA A 67 -18.78 1.39 1.22
N ARG A 68 -17.83 1.15 0.34
CA ARG A 68 -17.37 2.10 -0.70
C ARG A 68 -17.01 1.35 -1.98
N PRO A 69 -17.99 0.97 -2.80
CA PRO A 69 -17.76 0.24 -4.05
C PRO A 69 -16.98 1.11 -5.06
N HIS A 70 -16.31 0.47 -6.00
CA HIS A 70 -15.76 1.17 -7.15
C HIS A 70 -16.87 1.80 -7.99
N PRO A 71 -16.63 2.95 -8.61
CA PRO A 71 -17.53 3.48 -9.63
C PRO A 71 -17.55 2.51 -10.83
N GLU A 72 -18.63 2.52 -11.58
CA GLU A 72 -18.67 1.81 -12.87
C GLU A 72 -17.60 2.35 -13.82
N MET A 73 -16.85 1.44 -14.44
CA MET A 73 -15.76 1.74 -15.36
C MET A 73 -15.82 0.81 -16.56
N ASP A 74 -16.21 1.37 -17.71
CA ASP A 74 -16.37 0.59 -18.93
C ASP A 74 -15.03 -0.01 -19.39
N GLY A 75 -15.04 -1.31 -19.69
CA GLY A 75 -13.86 -2.00 -20.20
C GLY A 75 -12.75 -2.27 -19.18
N VAL A 76 -12.97 -1.96 -17.90
CA VAL A 76 -12.01 -2.22 -16.82
C VAL A 76 -12.40 -3.49 -16.06
N GLU A 77 -11.50 -4.46 -16.00
CA GLU A 77 -11.67 -5.65 -15.16
C GLU A 77 -11.29 -5.33 -13.71
N ILE A 78 -12.20 -5.58 -12.76
CA ILE A 78 -11.90 -5.45 -11.33
C ILE A 78 -11.65 -6.83 -10.76
N VAL A 79 -10.41 -7.07 -10.32
CA VAL A 79 -9.97 -8.30 -9.65
C VAL A 79 -9.93 -8.04 -8.16
N GLN A 80 -10.85 -8.67 -7.42
CA GLN A 80 -10.87 -8.60 -5.96
C GLN A 80 -9.82 -9.57 -5.39
N ALA A 81 -8.81 -9.04 -4.70
CA ALA A 81 -7.73 -9.81 -4.09
C ALA A 81 -7.47 -9.32 -2.65
N SER A 82 -8.42 -9.57 -1.78
CA SER A 82 -8.33 -9.17 -0.37
C SER A 82 -7.15 -9.85 0.35
N VAL A 83 -6.27 -9.06 0.93
CA VAL A 83 -5.08 -9.55 1.65
C VAL A 83 -5.20 -9.46 3.17
N SER A 84 -6.33 -8.98 3.69
CA SER A 84 -6.57 -8.84 5.12
C SER A 84 -7.99 -9.29 5.50
N SER A 85 -8.15 -9.81 6.71
CA SER A 85 -9.46 -10.13 7.33
C SER A 85 -10.06 -8.90 8.01
N ASP A 86 -11.32 -9.01 8.44
CA ASP A 86 -11.99 -7.94 9.20
C ASP A 86 -11.37 -7.77 10.60
N ASP A 87 -10.88 -8.86 11.21
CA ASP A 87 -10.11 -8.86 12.46
C ASP A 87 -8.61 -8.64 12.19
N ASN A 88 -8.27 -7.65 11.38
CA ASN A 88 -6.89 -7.40 11.01
C ASN A 88 -6.16 -6.57 12.06
N GLU A 89 -4.83 -6.61 11.97
CA GLU A 89 -3.92 -5.95 12.90
C GLU A 89 -4.11 -4.43 12.95
N PHE A 90 -4.51 -3.78 11.85
CA PHE A 90 -4.80 -2.34 11.84
C PHE A 90 -6.07 -1.98 12.60
N ALA A 91 -7.09 -2.86 12.58
CA ALA A 91 -8.27 -2.67 13.41
C ALA A 91 -7.93 -2.81 14.90
N VAL A 92 -7.09 -3.80 15.24
CA VAL A 92 -6.57 -3.98 16.61
C VAL A 92 -5.79 -2.76 17.06
N LEU A 93 -4.87 -2.24 16.22
CA LEU A 93 -4.09 -1.05 16.51
C LEU A 93 -4.96 0.20 16.71
N ALA A 94 -5.97 0.39 15.84
CA ALA A 94 -6.89 1.53 15.93
C ALA A 94 -7.76 1.45 17.19
N ASN A 95 -8.23 0.25 17.54
CA ASN A 95 -9.01 0.03 18.75
C ASN A 95 -8.17 0.28 20.01
N ALA A 96 -6.95 -0.27 20.08
CA ALA A 96 -6.05 -0.04 21.22
C ALA A 96 -5.69 1.44 21.41
N MET A 97 -5.63 2.23 20.33
CA MET A 97 -5.41 3.68 20.42
C MET A 97 -6.56 4.40 21.12
N LEU A 98 -7.80 3.92 20.92
CA LEU A 98 -9.03 4.55 21.45
C LEU A 98 -9.48 3.95 22.78
N ASP A 99 -9.07 2.73 23.12
CA ASP A 99 -9.46 2.05 24.36
C ASP A 99 -8.70 2.63 25.57
N PRO A 100 -9.41 3.24 26.55
CA PRO A 100 -8.78 3.80 27.74
C PRO A 100 -7.95 2.80 28.55
N ASP A 101 -8.38 1.54 28.56
CA ASP A 101 -7.78 0.47 29.35
C ASP A 101 -6.62 -0.25 28.63
N SER A 102 -6.41 0.06 27.34
CA SER A 102 -5.34 -0.53 26.54
C SER A 102 -4.10 0.35 26.48
N GLU A 103 -2.92 -0.27 26.54
CA GLU A 103 -1.68 0.42 26.18
C GLU A 103 -1.65 0.73 24.68
N PRO A 104 -1.33 1.96 24.29
CA PRO A 104 -1.28 2.35 22.87
C PRO A 104 -0.14 1.63 22.15
N LEU A 105 -0.47 1.01 21.03
CA LEU A 105 0.48 0.27 20.21
C LEU A 105 1.29 1.24 19.32
N GLY A 106 2.62 1.15 19.42
CA GLY A 106 3.54 2.05 18.74
C GLY A 106 3.94 1.63 17.30
N PRO A 107 4.90 2.34 16.71
CA PRO A 107 5.41 2.07 15.36
C PRO A 107 5.92 0.65 15.14
N ASP A 108 6.48 0.00 16.20
CA ASP A 108 7.00 -1.36 16.10
C ASP A 108 5.93 -2.40 15.77
N HIS A 109 4.68 -2.16 16.19
CA HIS A 109 3.57 -3.03 15.83
C HIS A 109 3.22 -2.93 14.34
N ILE A 110 3.36 -1.74 13.74
CA ILE A 110 3.20 -1.57 12.29
C ILE A 110 4.34 -2.27 11.54
N ALA A 111 5.58 -2.14 12.02
CA ALA A 111 6.73 -2.87 11.47
C ALA A 111 6.53 -4.40 11.56
N ALA A 112 6.04 -4.90 12.70
CA ALA A 112 5.70 -6.31 12.87
C ALA A 112 4.58 -6.77 11.92
N TYR A 113 3.56 -5.93 11.68
CA TYR A 113 2.55 -6.21 10.65
C TYR A 113 3.19 -6.38 9.25
N PHE A 114 4.09 -5.48 8.84
CA PHE A 114 4.77 -5.60 7.56
C PHE A 114 5.63 -6.86 7.47
N ARG A 115 6.38 -7.18 8.52
CA ARG A 115 7.15 -8.43 8.63
C ARG A 115 6.24 -9.64 8.47
N GLY A 116 5.11 -9.68 9.17
CA GLY A 116 4.14 -10.76 9.13
C GLY A 116 3.50 -10.98 7.75
N ASN A 117 3.49 -9.98 6.86
CA ASN A 117 3.05 -10.19 5.48
C ASN A 117 3.98 -11.14 4.70
N VAL A 118 5.24 -11.26 5.12
CA VAL A 118 6.23 -12.19 4.54
C VAL A 118 6.28 -13.51 5.29
N THR A 119 6.17 -13.48 6.63
CA THR A 119 6.35 -14.68 7.46
C THR A 119 5.08 -15.50 7.64
N ASP A 120 3.94 -14.83 7.88
CA ASP A 120 2.73 -15.50 8.36
C ASP A 120 1.56 -15.42 7.37
N ARG A 121 1.55 -14.42 6.49
CA ARG A 121 0.42 -14.09 5.62
C ARG A 121 0.76 -14.08 4.13
N LEU A 122 1.92 -14.60 3.75
CA LEU A 122 2.41 -14.56 2.37
C LEU A 122 1.42 -15.20 1.39
N ASP A 123 0.74 -16.26 1.81
CA ASP A 123 -0.25 -16.96 0.99
C ASP A 123 -1.39 -16.05 0.52
N ARG A 124 -1.77 -15.04 1.32
CA ARG A 124 -2.79 -14.05 0.93
C ARG A 124 -2.33 -13.14 -0.21
N TYR A 125 -1.02 -13.01 -0.40
CA TYR A 125 -0.42 -12.14 -1.41
C TYR A 125 -0.04 -12.86 -2.70
N ARG A 126 -0.03 -14.21 -2.75
CA ARG A 126 0.38 -14.96 -3.95
C ARG A 126 -0.44 -14.58 -5.17
N SER A 127 -1.77 -14.58 -5.08
CA SER A 127 -2.66 -14.21 -6.19
C SER A 127 -2.49 -12.74 -6.61
N VAL A 128 -2.17 -11.85 -5.65
CA VAL A 128 -1.86 -10.44 -5.93
C VAL A 128 -0.62 -10.33 -6.81
N PHE A 129 0.48 -10.99 -6.42
CA PHE A 129 1.72 -10.93 -7.18
C PHE A 129 1.63 -11.70 -8.50
N GLU A 130 0.90 -12.81 -8.55
CA GLU A 130 0.60 -13.51 -9.79
C GLU A 130 -0.13 -12.61 -10.79
N THR A 131 -1.14 -11.87 -10.34
CA THR A 131 -1.89 -10.92 -11.17
C THR A 131 -1.03 -9.72 -11.57
N ALA A 132 -0.30 -9.13 -10.62
CA ALA A 132 0.50 -7.92 -10.86
C ALA A 132 1.73 -8.16 -11.74
N THR A 133 2.21 -9.40 -11.85
CA THR A 133 3.34 -9.78 -12.73
C THR A 133 2.90 -10.32 -14.09
N ASP A 134 1.62 -10.24 -14.42
CA ASP A 134 1.08 -10.64 -15.71
C ASP A 134 1.02 -9.46 -16.69
N PRO A 135 1.90 -9.34 -17.69
CA PRO A 135 1.88 -8.25 -18.66
C PRO A 135 0.58 -8.18 -19.47
N GLY A 136 -0.14 -9.28 -19.61
CA GLY A 136 -1.44 -9.33 -20.30
C GLY A 136 -2.53 -8.47 -19.64
N ARG A 137 -2.30 -8.07 -18.39
CA ARG A 137 -3.22 -7.26 -17.59
C ARG A 137 -2.89 -5.76 -17.57
N TYR A 138 -1.81 -5.36 -18.22
CA TYR A 138 -1.39 -3.95 -18.23
C TYR A 138 -2.15 -3.09 -19.24
N PRO A 139 -2.35 -1.79 -18.98
CA PRO A 139 -2.02 -1.07 -17.73
C PRO A 139 -2.85 -1.53 -16.53
N LEU A 140 -2.19 -1.84 -15.40
CA LEU A 140 -2.82 -2.35 -14.19
C LEU A 140 -2.65 -1.34 -13.03
N LEU A 141 -3.75 -1.10 -12.32
CA LEU A 141 -3.75 -0.30 -11.08
C LEU A 141 -4.07 -1.21 -9.91
N PHE A 142 -3.27 -1.18 -8.85
CA PHE A 142 -3.63 -1.84 -7.60
C PHE A 142 -3.87 -0.83 -6.48
N ASN A 143 -4.88 -1.10 -5.67
CA ASN A 143 -5.30 -0.19 -4.63
C ASN A 143 -5.69 -0.91 -3.33
N CYS A 144 -5.64 -0.15 -2.24
CA CYS A 144 -6.33 -0.47 -1.00
C CYS A 144 -7.16 0.74 -0.55
N THR A 145 -7.52 0.85 0.71
CA THR A 145 -8.29 2.00 1.19
C THR A 145 -7.43 3.28 1.19
N ALA A 146 -6.27 3.25 1.82
CA ALA A 146 -5.41 4.42 1.95
C ALA A 146 -4.31 4.54 0.88
N GLY A 147 -4.10 3.51 0.05
CA GLY A 147 -2.98 3.46 -0.90
C GLY A 147 -1.60 3.43 -0.25
N LYS A 148 -1.53 3.10 1.05
CA LYS A 148 -0.35 3.25 1.90
C LYS A 148 0.26 1.89 2.24
N ASP A 149 -0.34 1.14 3.16
CA ASP A 149 0.28 -0.05 3.76
C ASP A 149 0.24 -1.27 2.85
N ARG A 150 -0.94 -1.82 2.56
CA ARG A 150 -1.11 -2.98 1.66
C ARG A 150 -0.57 -2.68 0.27
N THR A 151 -0.92 -1.53 -0.28
CA THR A 151 -0.45 -1.04 -1.58
C THR A 151 1.06 -0.78 -1.56
N GLY A 152 1.59 -0.17 -0.50
CA GLY A 152 3.02 0.11 -0.36
C GLY A 152 3.87 -1.15 -0.22
N PHE A 153 3.35 -2.18 0.49
CA PHE A 153 4.00 -3.49 0.56
C PHE A 153 4.09 -4.13 -0.84
N VAL A 154 2.97 -4.21 -1.57
CA VAL A 154 2.96 -4.77 -2.93
C VAL A 154 3.91 -4.02 -3.85
N ALA A 155 3.87 -2.68 -3.84
CA ALA A 155 4.77 -1.84 -4.62
C ALA A 155 6.25 -2.11 -4.31
N GLY A 156 6.58 -2.17 -3.02
CA GLY A 156 7.94 -2.40 -2.57
C GLY A 156 8.50 -3.75 -3.03
N ILE A 157 7.72 -4.81 -2.91
CA ILE A 157 8.11 -6.15 -3.39
C ILE A 157 8.28 -6.17 -4.92
N LEU A 158 7.34 -5.61 -5.68
CA LEU A 158 7.41 -5.56 -7.15
C LEU A 158 8.68 -4.82 -7.61
N LEU A 159 9.00 -3.66 -7.01
CA LEU A 159 10.19 -2.89 -7.34
C LEU A 159 11.48 -3.65 -6.98
N ARG A 160 11.53 -4.31 -5.82
CA ARG A 160 12.68 -5.11 -5.41
C ARG A 160 12.91 -6.30 -6.34
N MET A 161 11.85 -6.97 -6.79
CA MET A 161 11.94 -8.04 -7.79
C MET A 161 12.51 -7.54 -9.13
N LEU A 162 12.22 -6.31 -9.54
CA LEU A 162 12.82 -5.68 -10.73
C LEU A 162 14.30 -5.32 -10.54
N GLY A 163 14.83 -5.38 -9.33
CA GLY A 163 16.22 -5.02 -9.02
C GLY A 163 16.42 -3.54 -8.68
N VAL A 164 15.36 -2.80 -8.36
CA VAL A 164 15.49 -1.43 -7.82
C VAL A 164 16.11 -1.51 -6.43
N ASP A 165 17.07 -0.63 -6.13
CA ASP A 165 17.75 -0.64 -4.82
C ASP A 165 16.80 -0.30 -3.66
N GLU A 166 17.13 -0.82 -2.47
CA GLU A 166 16.26 -0.70 -1.29
C GLU A 166 15.99 0.75 -0.90
N ARG A 167 17.00 1.61 -0.95
CA ARG A 167 16.85 3.03 -0.58
C ARG A 167 15.82 3.71 -1.47
N THR A 168 15.90 3.49 -2.77
CA THR A 168 14.94 4.03 -3.75
C THR A 168 13.53 3.50 -3.52
N VAL A 169 13.38 2.21 -3.20
CA VAL A 169 12.08 1.59 -2.87
C VAL A 169 11.49 2.20 -1.59
N LEU A 170 12.31 2.39 -0.55
CA LEU A 170 11.86 3.05 0.68
C LEU A 170 11.51 4.52 0.46
N ASP A 171 12.24 5.22 -0.43
CA ASP A 171 11.94 6.62 -0.80
C ASP A 171 10.60 6.70 -1.54
N ASP A 172 10.31 5.77 -2.47
CA ASP A 172 9.02 5.70 -3.14
C ASP A 172 7.87 5.43 -2.15
N TYR A 173 8.05 4.52 -1.20
CA TYR A 173 7.07 4.26 -0.16
C TYR A 173 6.73 5.53 0.66
N MET A 174 7.77 6.29 1.04
CA MET A 174 7.62 7.53 1.82
C MET A 174 6.89 8.65 1.07
N LEU A 175 6.81 8.61 -0.26
CA LEU A 175 6.03 9.58 -1.02
C LEU A 175 4.55 9.58 -0.66
N SER A 176 4.02 8.47 -0.13
CA SER A 176 2.66 8.40 0.39
C SER A 176 2.36 9.48 1.44
N ASN A 177 3.34 9.83 2.29
CA ASN A 177 3.19 10.89 3.28
C ASN A 177 3.10 12.27 2.63
N VAL A 178 3.91 12.51 1.58
CA VAL A 178 3.95 13.81 0.88
C VAL A 178 2.60 14.07 0.20
N VAL A 179 2.12 13.06 -0.49
CA VAL A 179 0.90 13.14 -1.27
C VAL A 179 -0.33 13.27 -0.38
N ARG A 180 -0.32 12.62 0.77
CA ARG A 180 -1.44 12.59 1.73
C ARG A 180 -1.32 13.65 2.83
N ARG A 181 -0.38 14.57 2.73
CA ARG A 181 -0.04 15.51 3.81
C ARG A 181 -1.26 16.24 4.38
N GLU A 182 -2.11 16.80 3.53
CA GLU A 182 -3.30 17.54 3.95
C GLU A 182 -4.31 16.61 4.63
N TRP A 183 -4.57 15.45 4.02
CA TRP A 183 -5.44 14.44 4.60
C TRP A 183 -4.91 13.92 5.95
N ILE A 184 -3.59 13.71 6.09
CA ILE A 184 -2.97 13.29 7.34
C ILE A 184 -3.18 14.34 8.41
N ALA A 185 -2.96 15.61 8.10
CA ALA A 185 -3.14 16.72 9.05
C ALA A 185 -4.60 16.81 9.56
N GLU A 186 -5.59 16.66 8.67
CA GLU A 186 -7.00 16.61 9.06
C GLU A 186 -7.29 15.42 9.97
N ARG A 187 -6.79 14.23 9.63
CA ARG A 187 -6.99 13.02 10.43
C ARG A 187 -6.28 13.04 11.77
N GLU A 188 -5.13 13.69 11.89
CA GLU A 188 -4.46 13.88 13.18
C GLU A 188 -5.34 14.69 14.15
N VAL A 189 -6.02 15.73 13.66
CA VAL A 189 -6.97 16.51 14.45
C VAL A 189 -8.16 15.64 14.88
N GLU A 190 -8.76 14.90 13.94
CA GLU A 190 -9.89 14.01 14.25
C GLU A 190 -9.51 12.90 15.24
N HIS A 191 -8.34 12.28 15.06
CA HIS A 191 -7.86 11.23 15.96
C HIS A 191 -7.63 11.80 17.37
N ARG A 192 -7.00 12.97 17.47
CA ARG A 192 -6.81 13.65 18.76
C ARG A 192 -8.15 13.88 19.47
N GLN A 193 -9.16 14.38 18.74
CA GLN A 193 -10.50 14.61 19.29
C GLN A 193 -11.13 13.30 19.77
N ARG A 194 -11.11 12.24 18.96
CA ARG A 194 -11.69 10.95 19.32
C ARG A 194 -10.99 10.30 20.52
N ILE A 195 -9.65 10.42 20.61
CA ILE A 195 -8.89 9.94 21.77
C ILE A 195 -9.29 10.74 23.02
N ALA A 196 -9.38 12.06 22.93
CA ALA A 196 -9.80 12.90 24.03
C ALA A 196 -11.22 12.52 24.53
N GLU A 197 -12.16 12.34 23.62
CA GLU A 197 -13.53 11.89 23.92
C GLU A 197 -13.53 10.52 24.61
N SER A 198 -12.73 9.54 24.12
CA SER A 198 -12.67 8.22 24.72
C SER A 198 -12.07 8.21 26.12
N LEU A 199 -11.14 9.15 26.39
CA LEU A 199 -10.48 9.28 27.69
C LEU A 199 -11.24 10.23 28.64
N GLY A 200 -12.25 10.96 28.18
CA GLY A 200 -12.98 11.95 28.97
C GLY A 200 -12.14 13.18 29.36
N ILE A 201 -11.17 13.57 28.52
CA ILE A 201 -10.23 14.68 28.74
C ILE A 201 -10.30 15.73 27.62
N GLY A 202 -9.60 16.85 27.79
CA GLY A 202 -9.44 17.85 26.72
C GLY A 202 -8.50 17.39 25.61
N PRO A 203 -8.67 17.86 24.35
CA PRO A 203 -7.77 17.49 23.23
C PRO A 203 -6.30 17.83 23.50
N ASP A 204 -6.01 18.88 24.25
CA ASP A 204 -4.64 19.28 24.61
C ASP A 204 -4.03 18.43 25.73
N GLU A 205 -4.83 17.61 26.41
CA GLU A 205 -4.42 16.72 27.49
C GLU A 205 -4.15 15.29 27.01
N VAL A 206 -4.35 15.01 25.70
CA VAL A 206 -4.12 13.68 25.13
C VAL A 206 -2.65 13.26 25.31
N PRO A 207 -2.37 12.10 25.94
CA PRO A 207 -1.01 11.64 26.18
C PRO A 207 -0.22 11.45 24.86
N GLU A 208 1.06 11.82 24.89
CA GLU A 208 1.94 11.73 23.70
C GLU A 208 2.05 10.29 23.17
N THR A 209 2.02 9.28 24.04
CA THR A 209 2.03 7.87 23.63
C THR A 209 0.87 7.51 22.70
N ARG A 210 -0.33 8.04 22.94
CA ARG A 210 -1.49 7.83 22.05
C ARG A 210 -1.37 8.63 20.77
N LEU A 211 -0.77 9.80 20.79
CA LEU A 211 -0.48 10.59 19.59
C LEU A 211 0.59 9.94 18.72
N VAL A 212 1.60 9.29 19.32
CA VAL A 212 2.59 8.49 18.59
C VAL A 212 1.92 7.31 17.89
N ALA A 213 1.02 6.58 18.57
CA ALA A 213 0.25 5.50 17.97
C ALA A 213 -0.62 6.01 16.80
N SER A 214 -1.32 7.11 16.98
CA SER A 214 -2.11 7.75 15.92
C SER A 214 -1.25 8.12 14.70
N ARG A 215 -0.12 8.78 14.92
CA ARG A 215 0.81 9.13 13.84
C ARG A 215 1.36 7.90 13.12
N ALA A 216 1.67 6.81 13.83
CA ALA A 216 2.10 5.56 13.21
C ALA A 216 1.03 4.96 12.29
N LEU A 217 -0.26 5.04 12.70
CA LEU A 217 -1.37 4.59 11.87
C LEU A 217 -1.57 5.46 10.63
N LEU A 218 -1.34 6.76 10.72
CA LEU A 218 -1.60 7.72 9.63
C LEU A 218 -0.45 7.82 8.64
N ASN A 219 0.80 7.71 9.10
CA ASN A 219 1.99 7.94 8.31
C ASN A 219 2.68 6.64 7.86
N CYS A 220 3.51 6.74 6.82
CA CYS A 220 4.52 5.75 6.48
C CYS A 220 5.80 6.03 7.26
N ALA A 221 6.52 4.98 7.66
CA ALA A 221 7.89 5.06 8.13
C ALA A 221 8.75 4.05 7.38
N ARG A 222 10.01 4.40 7.08
CA ARG A 222 10.93 3.50 6.38
C ARG A 222 11.07 2.15 7.08
N SER A 223 11.04 2.15 8.43
CA SER A 223 11.12 0.94 9.26
C SER A 223 9.98 -0.05 8.98
N PHE A 224 8.79 0.42 8.57
CA PHE A 224 7.66 -0.45 8.29
C PHE A 224 7.93 -1.34 7.08
N LEU A 225 8.19 -0.73 5.93
CA LEU A 225 8.48 -1.51 4.72
C LEU A 225 9.80 -2.27 4.86
N ARG A 226 10.83 -1.67 5.47
CA ARG A 226 12.11 -2.34 5.71
C ARG A 226 11.93 -3.64 6.48
N ALA A 227 11.09 -3.69 7.51
CA ALA A 227 10.81 -4.93 8.27
C ALA A 227 10.30 -6.07 7.39
N ALA A 228 9.55 -5.77 6.31
CA ALA A 228 9.15 -6.77 5.32
C ALA A 228 10.32 -7.18 4.40
N LEU A 229 11.13 -6.21 3.95
CA LEU A 229 12.30 -6.50 3.08
C LEU A 229 13.35 -7.34 3.82
N ASP A 230 13.60 -7.02 5.09
CA ASP A 230 14.46 -7.81 5.97
C ASP A 230 13.92 -9.25 6.16
N ALA A 231 12.60 -9.40 6.34
CA ALA A 231 11.96 -10.71 6.48
C ALA A 231 12.11 -11.57 5.21
N VAL A 232 12.12 -10.96 4.02
CA VAL A 232 12.44 -11.70 2.78
C VAL A 232 13.87 -12.22 2.82
N HIS A 233 14.82 -11.38 3.24
CA HIS A 233 16.22 -11.76 3.33
C HIS A 233 16.45 -12.86 4.39
N ASP A 234 15.88 -12.67 5.58
CA ASP A 234 16.04 -13.59 6.72
C ASP A 234 15.40 -14.96 6.47
N GLY A 235 14.21 -14.99 5.87
CA GLY A 235 13.42 -16.21 5.68
C GLY A 235 13.71 -16.96 4.39
N TRP A 236 14.15 -16.27 3.33
CA TRP A 236 14.29 -16.84 1.99
C TRP A 236 15.73 -16.80 1.46
N GLY A 237 16.63 -16.05 2.09
CA GLY A 237 18.03 -15.92 1.72
C GLY A 237 18.31 -15.16 0.42
N SER A 238 17.36 -15.17 -0.53
CA SER A 238 17.47 -14.41 -1.79
C SER A 238 16.10 -13.98 -2.33
N TRP A 239 16.10 -12.92 -3.14
CA TRP A 239 14.91 -12.45 -3.86
C TRP A 239 14.41 -13.48 -4.89
N GLU A 240 15.31 -14.27 -5.47
CA GLU A 240 14.96 -15.34 -6.40
C GLU A 240 14.20 -16.46 -5.69
N ALA A 241 14.70 -16.95 -4.55
CA ALA A 241 14.02 -17.99 -3.77
C ALA A 241 12.66 -17.48 -3.27
N PHE A 242 12.59 -16.24 -2.76
CA PHE A 242 11.32 -15.63 -2.34
C PHE A 242 10.31 -15.54 -3.49
N ARG A 243 10.74 -15.06 -4.67
CA ARG A 243 9.87 -14.99 -5.84
C ARG A 243 9.34 -16.35 -6.26
N ARG A 244 10.24 -17.35 -6.42
CA ARG A 244 9.89 -18.67 -6.96
C ARG A 244 9.15 -19.52 -5.94
N ASP A 245 9.71 -19.66 -4.75
CA ASP A 245 9.23 -20.62 -3.76
C ASP A 245 8.22 -19.99 -2.79
N GLY A 246 8.39 -18.71 -2.45
CA GLY A 246 7.49 -17.95 -1.61
C GLY A 246 6.24 -17.47 -2.34
N LEU A 247 6.42 -16.76 -3.46
CA LEU A 247 5.30 -16.18 -4.21
C LEU A 247 4.73 -17.12 -5.29
N GLY A 248 5.47 -18.16 -5.70
CA GLY A 248 5.04 -19.09 -6.75
C GLY A 248 5.16 -18.51 -8.17
N ILE A 249 5.95 -17.48 -8.39
CA ILE A 249 6.13 -16.85 -9.70
C ILE A 249 7.21 -17.60 -10.46
N SER A 250 6.84 -18.28 -11.55
CA SER A 250 7.76 -19.04 -12.40
C SER A 250 8.80 -18.14 -13.10
N ASP A 251 9.87 -18.76 -13.59
CA ASP A 251 10.93 -18.05 -14.31
C ASP A 251 10.40 -17.43 -15.60
N ASP A 252 9.54 -18.11 -16.35
CA ASP A 252 8.94 -17.58 -17.59
C ASP A 252 8.06 -16.34 -17.30
N ARG A 253 7.21 -16.40 -16.27
CA ARG A 253 6.40 -15.25 -15.87
C ARG A 253 7.25 -14.08 -15.42
N PHE A 254 8.29 -14.37 -14.65
CA PHE A 254 9.21 -13.32 -14.18
C PHE A 254 10.00 -12.68 -15.32
N ALA A 255 10.46 -13.47 -16.30
CA ALA A 255 11.08 -12.96 -17.51
C ALA A 255 10.13 -12.02 -18.28
N ALA A 256 8.89 -12.47 -18.52
CA ALA A 256 7.87 -11.63 -19.18
C ALA A 256 7.57 -10.34 -18.41
N TYR A 257 7.51 -10.39 -17.08
CA TYR A 257 7.34 -9.23 -16.21
C TYR A 257 8.50 -8.22 -16.36
N ARG A 258 9.76 -8.71 -16.32
CA ARG A 258 10.95 -7.86 -16.52
C ARG A 258 10.99 -7.26 -17.91
N ASP A 259 10.74 -8.04 -18.95
CA ASP A 259 10.74 -7.60 -20.35
C ASP A 259 9.68 -6.51 -20.61
N ALA A 260 8.53 -6.62 -19.99
CA ALA A 260 7.48 -5.61 -20.09
C ALA A 260 7.86 -4.30 -19.40
N LEU A 261 8.52 -4.36 -18.23
CA LEU A 261 8.74 -3.20 -17.36
C LEU A 261 10.13 -2.59 -17.41
N LEU A 262 11.13 -3.24 -18.00
CA LEU A 262 12.49 -2.72 -18.07
C LEU A 262 12.87 -2.27 -19.49
N ALA A 263 13.67 -1.21 -19.56
CA ALA A 263 14.22 -0.66 -20.82
C ALA A 263 15.67 -0.21 -20.63
#